data_281a069027c9a104555136cbae4a03ee
#
_entry.id   281a069027c9a104555136cbae4a03ee
#
_cell.length_a   1.000
_cell.length_b   1.000
_cell.length_c   1.000
_cell.angle_alpha   90.00
_cell.angle_beta   90.00
_cell.angle_gamma   90.00
#
_symmetry.space_group_name_H-M   'P 1'
#
loop_
_entity.id
_entity.type
_entity.pdbx_description
1 polymer ?
#
loop_
_entity_poly.entity_id
_entity_poly.type
_entity_poly.pdbx_seq_one_letter_code
_entity_poly.pdbx_strand_id
1 'polypeptide(L)'
;DNVTGSVDTASKSTLINSPLPIMVFRPDTGEVIWSNENFLQLAGVREHLFEMKVEDAVPDFPVQWMLEGKQECPDRVVMNSRRFRVYGSLVRAKGRGAEQNLVATTYWVDTTEADDLRERYTATRPVLAILMVDNYEDLMKACADTQRSAVLAQIDEKLNNWAACADGLLLKTERDHYLFIFEECHYDHFVEEKFSILDAIREIKVGDVCPTLSIGIGKDADAMAELYRNARLSLEMALSRGGDQAVVRGKVDFQFYGGRSKSTEKRTKVKSRVMASALNELMADASEIYIMGHSFADMDAVGAEAGLYCIARK
;
A
#
# COMPACT_ATOMS: atom_id res chain seq x y z
N ASP A 1 -34.93 -18.65 -41.23
CA ASP A 1 -34.33 -19.93 -40.79
C ASP A 1 -32.80 -20.04 -41.06
N ASN A 2 -32.28 -19.47 -42.16
CA ASN A 2 -30.86 -19.60 -42.51
C ASN A 2 -29.94 -18.73 -41.63
N VAL A 3 -30.35 -17.56 -41.17
CA VAL A 3 -29.54 -16.66 -40.35
C VAL A 3 -29.36 -17.21 -38.93
N THR A 4 -30.43 -17.78 -38.35
CA THR A 4 -30.39 -18.36 -37.01
C THR A 4 -29.44 -19.57 -36.96
N GLY A 5 -29.50 -20.46 -37.97
CA GLY A 5 -28.59 -21.60 -38.07
C GLY A 5 -27.11 -21.20 -38.27
N SER A 6 -26.86 -20.12 -39.01
CA SER A 6 -25.51 -19.58 -39.21
C SER A 6 -24.97 -18.95 -37.96
N VAL A 7 -25.79 -18.24 -37.16
CA VAL A 7 -25.40 -17.66 -35.87
C VAL A 7 -25.11 -18.75 -34.82
N ASP A 8 -25.93 -19.81 -34.75
CA ASP A 8 -25.74 -20.93 -33.87
C ASP A 8 -24.43 -21.70 -34.17
N THR A 9 -24.13 -21.90 -35.44
CA THR A 9 -22.88 -22.56 -35.87
C THR A 9 -21.66 -21.67 -35.57
N ALA A 10 -21.75 -20.37 -35.85
CA ALA A 10 -20.68 -19.44 -35.53
C ALA A 10 -20.43 -19.34 -34.02
N SER A 11 -21.48 -19.28 -33.20
CA SER A 11 -21.39 -19.22 -31.75
C SER A 11 -20.72 -20.47 -31.16
N LYS A 12 -21.09 -21.65 -31.63
CA LYS A 12 -20.46 -22.93 -31.24
C LYS A 12 -18.98 -22.98 -31.62
N SER A 13 -18.66 -22.58 -32.85
CA SER A 13 -17.28 -22.53 -33.32
C SER A 13 -16.44 -21.53 -32.54
N THR A 14 -17.00 -20.40 -32.16
CA THR A 14 -16.31 -19.37 -31.34
C THR A 14 -16.00 -19.89 -29.94
N LEU A 15 -16.89 -20.60 -29.29
CA LEU A 15 -16.64 -21.19 -27.97
C LEU A 15 -15.59 -22.29 -28.04
N ILE A 16 -15.67 -23.20 -29.01
CA ILE A 16 -14.72 -24.29 -29.16
C ILE A 16 -13.31 -23.79 -29.45
N ASN A 17 -13.19 -22.80 -30.35
CA ASN A 17 -11.90 -22.25 -30.80
C ASN A 17 -11.48 -21.00 -30.01
N SER A 18 -12.14 -20.68 -28.88
CA SER A 18 -11.77 -19.55 -28.03
C SER A 18 -10.34 -19.69 -27.53
N PRO A 19 -9.50 -18.64 -27.63
CA PRO A 19 -8.17 -18.67 -27.04
C PRO A 19 -8.20 -18.66 -25.49
N LEU A 20 -9.35 -18.29 -24.91
CA LEU A 20 -9.54 -18.32 -23.46
C LEU A 20 -10.02 -19.71 -23.02
N PRO A 21 -9.55 -20.25 -21.90
CA PRO A 21 -10.15 -21.40 -21.26
C PRO A 21 -11.60 -21.11 -20.89
N ILE A 22 -12.51 -22.02 -21.26
CA ILE A 22 -13.95 -21.90 -21.02
C ILE A 22 -14.44 -23.19 -20.38
N MET A 23 -15.25 -23.04 -19.31
CA MET A 23 -15.96 -24.15 -18.67
C MET A 23 -17.43 -23.77 -18.52
N VAL A 24 -18.29 -24.75 -18.78
CA VAL A 24 -19.75 -24.65 -18.65
C VAL A 24 -20.21 -25.71 -17.66
N PHE A 25 -20.96 -25.30 -16.64
CA PHE A 25 -21.40 -26.21 -15.57
C PHE A 25 -22.77 -25.83 -15.03
N ARG A 26 -23.38 -26.72 -14.25
CA ARG A 26 -24.59 -26.47 -13.49
C ARG A 26 -24.24 -25.92 -12.10
N PRO A 27 -24.66 -24.69 -11.76
CA PRO A 27 -24.29 -24.11 -10.48
C PRO A 27 -24.98 -24.74 -9.27
N ASP A 28 -26.09 -25.45 -9.46
CA ASP A 28 -26.86 -26.17 -8.44
C ASP A 28 -26.24 -27.51 -8.04
N THR A 29 -25.67 -28.24 -8.99
CA THR A 29 -25.07 -29.57 -8.78
C THR A 29 -23.55 -29.55 -8.81
N GLY A 30 -22.95 -28.47 -9.34
CA GLY A 30 -21.52 -28.38 -9.61
C GLY A 30 -21.07 -29.24 -10.80
N GLU A 31 -21.98 -29.87 -11.55
CA GLU A 31 -21.67 -30.78 -12.64
C GLU A 31 -21.16 -30.03 -13.88
N VAL A 32 -19.98 -30.39 -14.38
CA VAL A 32 -19.43 -29.81 -15.63
C VAL A 32 -20.15 -30.39 -16.83
N ILE A 33 -20.75 -29.49 -17.61
CA ILE A 33 -21.47 -29.85 -18.83
C ILE A 33 -20.52 -29.90 -20.03
N TRP A 34 -19.62 -28.94 -20.11
CA TRP A 34 -18.71 -28.78 -21.23
C TRP A 34 -17.50 -27.89 -20.89
N SER A 35 -16.40 -28.14 -21.57
CA SER A 35 -15.22 -27.27 -21.55
C SER A 35 -14.53 -27.28 -22.90
N ASN A 36 -13.78 -26.22 -23.21
CA ASN A 36 -12.93 -26.23 -24.40
C ASN A 36 -11.55 -26.85 -24.09
N GLU A 37 -10.78 -27.11 -25.15
CA GLU A 37 -9.45 -27.73 -25.07
C GLU A 37 -8.50 -26.92 -24.18
N ASN A 38 -8.55 -25.60 -24.25
CA ASN A 38 -7.72 -24.73 -23.42
C ASN A 38 -7.99 -24.90 -21.93
N PHE A 39 -9.24 -25.12 -21.53
CA PHE A 39 -9.57 -25.41 -20.14
C PHE A 39 -9.11 -26.81 -19.70
N LEU A 40 -9.24 -27.82 -20.57
CA LEU A 40 -8.73 -29.18 -20.28
C LEU A 40 -7.21 -29.16 -20.05
N GLN A 41 -6.47 -28.47 -20.91
CA GLN A 41 -5.03 -28.29 -20.74
C GLN A 41 -4.69 -27.55 -19.43
N LEU A 42 -5.44 -26.52 -19.09
CA LEU A 42 -5.29 -25.78 -17.85
C LEU A 42 -5.56 -26.64 -16.63
N ALA A 43 -6.62 -27.45 -16.65
CA ALA A 43 -6.97 -28.37 -15.56
C ALA A 43 -6.02 -29.59 -15.45
N GLY A 44 -5.17 -29.80 -16.46
CA GLY A 44 -4.25 -30.96 -16.50
C GLY A 44 -4.98 -32.29 -16.74
N VAL A 45 -6.21 -32.23 -17.26
CA VAL A 45 -7.06 -33.41 -17.54
C VAL A 45 -6.93 -33.80 -19.00
N ARG A 46 -6.64 -35.07 -19.27
CA ARG A 46 -6.46 -35.59 -20.63
C ARG A 46 -7.75 -36.07 -21.30
N GLU A 47 -8.80 -36.26 -20.50
CA GLU A 47 -10.11 -36.70 -20.95
C GLU A 47 -11.16 -35.64 -20.67
N HIS A 48 -12.34 -35.78 -21.30
CA HIS A 48 -13.41 -34.81 -21.10
C HIS A 48 -13.86 -34.74 -19.64
N LEU A 49 -14.03 -33.51 -19.11
CA LEU A 49 -14.56 -33.26 -17.75
C LEU A 49 -16.07 -33.60 -17.61
N PHE A 50 -16.64 -34.31 -18.58
CA PHE A 50 -18.06 -34.67 -18.56
C PHE A 50 -18.39 -35.52 -17.34
N GLU A 51 -19.43 -35.15 -16.61
CA GLU A 51 -19.87 -35.76 -15.34
C GLU A 51 -18.96 -35.52 -14.12
N MET A 52 -17.84 -34.78 -14.26
CA MET A 52 -17.05 -34.33 -13.11
C MET A 52 -17.68 -33.11 -12.44
N LYS A 53 -17.41 -32.94 -11.16
CA LYS A 53 -17.77 -31.71 -10.46
C LYS A 53 -16.73 -30.62 -10.67
N VAL A 54 -17.17 -29.38 -10.64
CA VAL A 54 -16.29 -28.21 -10.71
C VAL A 54 -15.20 -28.29 -9.62
N GLU A 55 -15.55 -28.73 -8.41
CA GLU A 55 -14.63 -28.88 -7.28
C GLU A 55 -13.50 -29.89 -7.56
N ASP A 56 -13.73 -30.91 -8.40
CA ASP A 56 -12.72 -31.87 -8.80
C ASP A 56 -11.71 -31.28 -9.79
N ALA A 57 -12.17 -30.37 -10.64
CA ALA A 57 -11.33 -29.67 -11.62
C ALA A 57 -10.65 -28.43 -11.03
N VAL A 58 -11.34 -27.72 -10.15
CA VAL A 58 -10.90 -26.49 -9.51
C VAL A 58 -11.31 -26.53 -8.04
N PRO A 59 -10.45 -27.03 -7.16
CA PRO A 59 -10.73 -27.05 -5.72
C PRO A 59 -11.08 -25.66 -5.18
N ASP A 60 -12.04 -25.61 -4.27
CA ASP A 60 -12.52 -24.37 -3.62
C ASP A 60 -13.03 -23.28 -4.57
N PHE A 61 -13.50 -23.65 -5.79
CA PHE A 61 -14.05 -22.67 -6.72
C PHE A 61 -15.34 -22.03 -6.17
N PRO A 62 -15.33 -20.71 -5.90
CA PRO A 62 -16.52 -20.06 -5.35
C PRO A 62 -17.58 -19.90 -6.45
N VAL A 63 -18.75 -20.51 -6.29
CA VAL A 63 -19.89 -20.39 -7.23
C VAL A 63 -20.84 -19.26 -6.82
N GLN A 64 -20.84 -18.90 -5.54
CA GLN A 64 -21.82 -18.01 -4.93
C GLN A 64 -21.93 -16.64 -5.61
N TRP A 65 -20.81 -16.07 -6.07
CA TRP A 65 -20.80 -14.76 -6.72
C TRP A 65 -21.64 -14.71 -8.01
N MET A 66 -21.70 -15.82 -8.73
CA MET A 66 -22.53 -15.93 -9.95
C MET A 66 -24.02 -15.95 -9.61
N LEU A 67 -24.38 -16.64 -8.51
CA LEU A 67 -25.76 -16.69 -8.02
C LEU A 67 -26.21 -15.33 -7.49
N GLU A 68 -25.30 -14.50 -7.00
CA GLU A 68 -25.53 -13.11 -6.60
C GLU A 68 -25.65 -12.15 -7.80
N GLY A 69 -25.51 -12.64 -9.02
CA GLY A 69 -25.60 -11.84 -10.24
C GLY A 69 -24.32 -11.05 -10.59
N LYS A 70 -23.21 -11.31 -9.91
CA LYS A 70 -21.91 -10.74 -10.29
C LYS A 70 -21.39 -11.41 -11.57
N GLN A 71 -20.64 -10.66 -12.36
CA GLN A 71 -20.07 -11.14 -13.64
C GLN A 71 -18.57 -11.46 -13.52
N GLU A 72 -17.95 -11.13 -12.41
CA GLU A 72 -16.53 -11.36 -12.13
C GLU A 72 -16.39 -11.99 -10.74
N CYS A 73 -15.51 -13.01 -10.64
CA CYS A 73 -15.13 -13.60 -9.37
C CYS A 73 -14.39 -12.56 -8.52
N PRO A 74 -14.80 -12.31 -7.26
CA PRO A 74 -14.17 -11.33 -6.41
C PRO A 74 -12.67 -11.61 -6.17
N ASP A 75 -12.36 -12.89 -6.02
CA ASP A 75 -11.01 -13.34 -5.71
C ASP A 75 -10.30 -13.93 -6.93
N ARG A 76 -8.98 -13.91 -6.91
CA ARG A 76 -8.17 -14.62 -7.90
C ARG A 76 -8.27 -16.12 -7.66
N VAL A 77 -8.55 -16.86 -8.72
CA VAL A 77 -8.53 -18.31 -8.67
C VAL A 77 -7.12 -18.80 -9.01
N VAL A 78 -6.54 -19.61 -8.13
CA VAL A 78 -5.21 -20.19 -8.34
C VAL A 78 -5.36 -21.62 -8.85
N MET A 79 -4.74 -21.93 -10.00
CA MET A 79 -4.69 -23.26 -10.58
C MET A 79 -3.31 -23.50 -11.21
N ASN A 80 -2.69 -24.63 -10.87
CA ASN A 80 -1.37 -25.02 -11.39
C ASN A 80 -0.31 -23.89 -11.25
N SER A 81 -0.26 -23.24 -10.09
CA SER A 81 0.64 -22.12 -9.78
C SER A 81 0.44 -20.89 -10.66
N ARG A 82 -0.69 -20.78 -11.36
CA ARG A 82 -1.10 -19.60 -12.12
C ARG A 82 -2.30 -18.94 -11.46
N ARG A 83 -2.41 -17.64 -11.64
CA ARG A 83 -3.50 -16.81 -11.11
C ARG A 83 -4.45 -16.40 -12.23
N PHE A 84 -5.74 -16.66 -12.02
CA PHE A 84 -6.77 -16.37 -13.00
C PHE A 84 -7.79 -15.37 -12.47
N ARG A 85 -8.17 -14.44 -13.34
CA ARG A 85 -9.39 -13.67 -13.20
C ARG A 85 -10.49 -14.44 -13.94
N VAL A 86 -11.55 -14.77 -13.22
CA VAL A 86 -12.65 -15.56 -13.79
C VAL A 86 -13.88 -14.69 -13.97
N TYR A 87 -14.34 -14.64 -15.19
CA TYR A 87 -15.60 -14.02 -15.56
C TYR A 87 -16.67 -15.08 -15.78
N GLY A 88 -17.92 -14.77 -15.46
CA GLY A 88 -18.99 -15.74 -15.61
C GLY A 88 -20.33 -15.11 -15.96
N SER A 89 -21.17 -15.91 -16.59
CA SER A 89 -22.54 -15.56 -16.89
C SER A 89 -23.46 -16.75 -16.58
N LEU A 90 -24.66 -16.42 -16.05
CA LEU A 90 -25.72 -17.39 -15.81
C LEU A 90 -26.78 -17.26 -16.89
N VAL A 91 -27.13 -18.38 -17.53
CA VAL A 91 -28.19 -18.45 -18.53
C VAL A 91 -29.21 -19.51 -18.11
N ARG A 92 -30.47 -19.18 -18.28
CA ARG A 92 -31.56 -20.15 -18.10
C ARG A 92 -31.71 -20.95 -19.39
N ALA A 93 -31.30 -22.22 -19.38
CA ALA A 93 -31.50 -23.13 -20.49
C ALA A 93 -32.91 -23.72 -20.45
N LYS A 94 -33.56 -23.77 -21.59
CA LYS A 94 -34.87 -24.48 -21.76
C LYS A 94 -34.58 -25.98 -21.72
N GLY A 95 -34.86 -26.63 -20.62
CA GLY A 95 -34.80 -28.09 -20.46
C GLY A 95 -36.01 -28.76 -21.15
N ARG A 96 -35.92 -30.06 -21.43
CA ARG A 96 -37.06 -30.89 -21.81
C ARG A 96 -37.92 -31.12 -20.53
N GLY A 97 -38.93 -30.25 -20.31
CA GLY A 97 -39.79 -30.27 -19.12
C GLY A 97 -39.94 -28.89 -18.50
N ALA A 98 -40.77 -28.76 -17.47
CA ALA A 98 -41.04 -27.49 -16.77
C ALA A 98 -39.91 -26.95 -15.90
N GLU A 99 -38.78 -27.68 -15.79
CA GLU A 99 -37.62 -27.29 -14.98
C GLU A 99 -36.68 -26.34 -15.75
N GLN A 100 -36.52 -25.15 -15.22
CA GLN A 100 -35.54 -24.18 -15.73
C GLN A 100 -34.17 -24.53 -15.16
N ASN A 101 -33.32 -25.16 -15.95
CA ASN A 101 -31.95 -25.47 -15.55
C ASN A 101 -31.08 -24.23 -15.73
N LEU A 102 -30.47 -23.75 -14.64
CA LEU A 102 -29.42 -22.74 -14.70
C LEU A 102 -28.14 -23.36 -15.25
N VAL A 103 -27.51 -22.63 -16.16
CA VAL A 103 -26.22 -23.01 -16.75
C VAL A 103 -25.25 -21.82 -16.55
N ALA A 104 -24.13 -22.11 -15.96
CA ALA A 104 -23.05 -21.16 -15.77
C ALA A 104 -21.99 -21.34 -16.84
N THR A 105 -21.54 -20.26 -17.45
CA THR A 105 -20.39 -20.24 -18.35
C THR A 105 -19.31 -19.38 -17.75
N THR A 106 -18.10 -19.89 -17.66
CA THR A 106 -16.93 -19.16 -17.11
C THR A 106 -15.83 -19.01 -18.13
N TYR A 107 -15.20 -17.83 -18.12
CA TYR A 107 -14.05 -17.45 -18.94
C TYR A 107 -12.88 -17.16 -18.04
N TRP A 108 -11.74 -17.76 -18.33
CA TRP A 108 -10.54 -17.71 -17.48
C TRP A 108 -9.45 -16.90 -18.15
N VAL A 109 -9.06 -15.80 -17.51
CA VAL A 109 -8.01 -14.91 -18.00
C VAL A 109 -6.80 -15.09 -17.10
N ASP A 110 -5.70 -15.58 -17.67
CA ASP A 110 -4.42 -15.68 -16.93
C ASP A 110 -3.91 -14.28 -16.63
N THR A 111 -3.76 -13.98 -15.35
CA THR A 111 -3.25 -12.71 -14.84
C THR A 111 -1.92 -12.86 -14.14
N THR A 112 -1.31 -14.04 -14.18
CA THR A 112 -0.09 -14.37 -13.42
C THR A 112 1.02 -13.36 -13.67
N GLU A 113 1.38 -13.12 -14.93
CA GLU A 113 2.45 -12.17 -15.27
C GLU A 113 2.10 -10.72 -14.87
N ALA A 114 0.85 -10.32 -15.06
CA ALA A 114 0.39 -8.97 -14.72
C ALA A 114 0.37 -8.76 -13.20
N ASP A 115 -0.11 -9.76 -12.45
CA ASP A 115 -0.14 -9.71 -10.99
C ASP A 115 1.29 -9.77 -10.41
N ASP A 116 2.18 -10.63 -10.96
CA ASP A 116 3.60 -10.69 -10.59
C ASP A 116 4.34 -9.39 -10.87
N LEU A 117 4.09 -8.78 -12.01
CA LEU A 117 4.67 -7.50 -12.37
C LEU A 117 4.19 -6.40 -11.43
N ARG A 118 2.89 -6.39 -11.11
CA ARG A 118 2.31 -5.42 -10.20
C ARG A 118 2.86 -5.56 -8.78
N GLU A 119 2.99 -6.80 -8.29
CA GLU A 119 3.57 -7.08 -6.98
C GLU A 119 5.04 -6.63 -6.94
N ARG A 120 5.82 -7.00 -7.94
CA ARG A 120 7.22 -6.54 -8.05
C ARG A 120 7.32 -5.03 -8.14
N TYR A 121 6.53 -4.40 -9.00
CA TYR A 121 6.51 -2.95 -9.11
C TYR A 121 6.19 -2.26 -7.77
N THR A 122 5.22 -2.79 -7.01
CA THR A 122 4.88 -2.24 -5.70
C THR A 122 6.00 -2.47 -4.69
N ALA A 123 6.59 -3.66 -4.67
CA ALA A 123 7.66 -4.03 -3.75
C ALA A 123 8.96 -3.22 -3.96
N THR A 124 9.27 -2.89 -5.22
CA THR A 124 10.50 -2.15 -5.59
C THR A 124 10.29 -0.63 -5.70
N ARG A 125 9.11 -0.12 -5.35
CA ARG A 125 8.91 1.35 -5.33
C ARG A 125 9.86 1.99 -4.32
N PRO A 126 10.48 3.12 -4.68
CA PRO A 126 11.38 3.80 -3.77
C PRO A 126 10.62 4.47 -2.62
N VAL A 127 11.18 4.35 -1.43
CA VAL A 127 10.85 5.12 -0.24
C VAL A 127 12.05 6.00 0.09
N LEU A 128 11.80 7.25 0.40
CA LEU A 128 12.87 8.22 0.70
C LEU A 128 12.70 8.74 2.11
N ALA A 129 13.75 8.62 2.91
CA ALA A 129 13.81 9.15 4.26
C ALA A 129 14.92 10.20 4.38
N ILE A 130 14.62 11.29 5.07
CA ILE A 130 15.60 12.28 5.53
C ILE A 130 15.72 12.14 7.03
N LEU A 131 16.94 11.90 7.51
CA LEU A 131 17.23 11.76 8.93
C LEU A 131 18.05 12.97 9.38
N MET A 132 17.75 13.47 10.56
CA MET A 132 18.46 14.61 11.16
C MET A 132 18.77 14.36 12.63
N VAL A 133 19.99 14.64 13.02
CA VAL A 133 20.37 14.67 14.44
C VAL A 133 19.95 16.02 15.01
N ASP A 134 18.89 16.03 15.83
CA ASP A 134 18.17 17.25 16.24
C ASP A 134 19.01 18.27 17.02
N ASN A 135 19.85 17.78 17.93
CA ASN A 135 20.63 18.57 18.86
C ASN A 135 22.14 18.52 18.57
N TYR A 136 22.50 18.42 17.28
CA TYR A 136 23.88 18.25 16.83
C TYR A 136 24.86 19.31 17.39
N GLU A 137 24.49 20.59 17.36
CA GLU A 137 25.37 21.66 17.86
C GLU A 137 25.58 21.57 19.38
N ASP A 138 24.55 21.26 20.14
CA ASP A 138 24.66 21.13 21.61
C ASP A 138 25.49 19.88 21.97
N LEU A 139 25.32 18.80 21.19
CA LEU A 139 26.14 17.61 21.30
C LEU A 139 27.64 17.92 21.05
N MET A 140 27.94 18.69 20.00
CA MET A 140 29.31 19.07 19.67
C MET A 140 29.94 20.03 20.69
N LYS A 141 29.15 20.88 21.32
CA LYS A 141 29.63 21.74 22.43
C LYS A 141 29.91 20.98 23.71
N ALA A 142 29.10 19.94 23.98
CA ALA A 142 29.24 19.09 25.14
C ALA A 142 30.44 18.10 25.05
N CYS A 143 30.86 17.79 23.80
CA CYS A 143 31.99 16.90 23.54
C CYS A 143 33.35 17.63 23.71
N ALA A 144 34.29 17.00 24.40
CA ALA A 144 35.70 17.37 24.26
C ALA A 144 36.16 17.11 22.81
N ASP A 145 37.09 17.94 22.29
CA ASP A 145 37.52 17.86 20.88
C ASP A 145 38.02 16.45 20.50
N THR A 146 38.66 15.74 21.44
CA THR A 146 39.12 14.35 21.22
C THR A 146 37.99 13.31 21.14
N GLN A 147 36.82 13.62 21.63
CA GLN A 147 35.67 12.69 21.67
C GLN A 147 34.68 12.91 20.52
N ARG A 148 34.68 14.08 19.88
CA ARG A 148 33.73 14.42 18.79
C ARG A 148 33.72 13.40 17.69
N SER A 149 34.88 13.02 17.17
CA SER A 149 35.01 12.03 16.10
C SER A 149 34.49 10.65 16.52
N ALA A 150 34.71 10.25 17.77
CA ALA A 150 34.24 8.96 18.27
C ALA A 150 32.70 8.94 18.40
N VAL A 151 32.10 10.03 18.88
CA VAL A 151 30.60 10.14 18.96
C VAL A 151 29.96 10.12 17.59
N LEU A 152 30.53 10.88 16.64
CA LEU A 152 30.02 10.89 15.26
C LEU A 152 30.16 9.50 14.61
N ALA A 153 31.28 8.82 14.83
CA ALA A 153 31.48 7.45 14.34
C ALA A 153 30.45 6.47 14.91
N GLN A 154 30.08 6.59 16.19
CA GLN A 154 29.03 5.77 16.80
C GLN A 154 27.65 6.04 16.18
N ILE A 155 27.32 7.31 15.91
CA ILE A 155 26.07 7.67 15.24
C ILE A 155 26.05 7.08 13.82
N ASP A 156 27.13 7.30 13.07
CA ASP A 156 27.27 6.79 11.70
C ASP A 156 27.19 5.24 11.68
N GLU A 157 27.83 4.55 12.62
CA GLU A 157 27.78 3.10 12.75
C GLU A 157 26.37 2.58 13.02
N LYS A 158 25.66 3.17 13.98
CA LYS A 158 24.29 2.77 14.33
C LYS A 158 23.33 3.00 13.14
N LEU A 159 23.46 4.13 12.44
CA LEU A 159 22.64 4.44 11.27
C LEU A 159 22.94 3.48 10.12
N ASN A 160 24.19 3.18 9.84
CA ASN A 160 24.57 2.23 8.79
C ASN A 160 24.09 0.80 9.10
N ASN A 161 24.23 0.35 10.36
CA ASN A 161 23.77 -0.97 10.78
C ASN A 161 22.25 -1.09 10.67
N TRP A 162 21.52 -0.04 11.04
CA TRP A 162 20.05 -0.01 10.90
C TRP A 162 19.63 0.03 9.43
N ALA A 163 20.27 0.81 8.58
CA ALA A 163 19.94 0.91 7.16
C ALA A 163 20.32 -0.37 6.38
N ALA A 164 21.29 -1.13 6.84
CA ALA A 164 21.77 -2.34 6.15
C ALA A 164 20.71 -3.44 6.00
N CYS A 165 19.69 -3.48 6.86
CA CYS A 165 18.61 -4.47 6.77
C CYS A 165 17.72 -4.28 5.52
N ALA A 166 17.73 -3.09 4.91
CA ALA A 166 16.90 -2.76 3.75
C ALA A 166 17.67 -2.75 2.42
N ASP A 167 18.94 -3.13 2.42
CA ASP A 167 19.80 -3.08 1.21
C ASP A 167 19.69 -1.75 0.46
N GLY A 168 19.48 -0.66 1.21
CA GLY A 168 19.24 0.68 0.71
C GLY A 168 20.50 1.54 0.67
N LEU A 169 20.37 2.73 0.09
CA LEU A 169 21.44 3.71 -0.01
C LEU A 169 21.33 4.75 1.10
N LEU A 170 22.23 4.70 2.09
CA LEU A 170 22.35 5.73 3.12
C LEU A 170 23.52 6.66 2.79
N LEU A 171 23.24 7.96 2.67
CA LEU A 171 24.21 8.99 2.35
C LEU A 171 24.18 10.09 3.41
N LYS A 172 25.34 10.47 3.93
CA LYS A 172 25.47 11.68 4.74
C LYS A 172 25.53 12.89 3.82
N THR A 173 24.53 13.74 3.86
CA THR A 173 24.42 14.93 2.99
C THR A 173 24.99 16.18 3.62
N GLU A 174 24.81 16.32 4.94
CA GLU A 174 25.34 17.44 5.73
C GLU A 174 25.92 16.92 7.05
N ARG A 175 26.34 17.82 7.94
CA ARG A 175 26.95 17.43 9.23
C ARG A 175 26.04 16.61 10.11
N ASP A 176 24.76 16.91 10.07
CA ASP A 176 23.68 16.39 10.90
C ASP A 176 22.55 15.74 10.09
N HIS A 177 22.63 15.75 8.73
CA HIS A 177 21.62 15.21 7.85
C HIS A 177 22.11 13.99 7.06
N TYR A 178 21.19 13.03 6.90
CA TYR A 178 21.38 11.83 6.08
C TYR A 178 20.18 11.66 5.16
N LEU A 179 20.45 11.17 3.97
CA LEU A 179 19.46 10.74 3.00
C LEU A 179 19.49 9.21 2.92
N PHE A 180 18.35 8.58 3.10
CA PHE A 180 18.19 7.14 3.01
C PHE A 180 17.14 6.80 1.97
N ILE A 181 17.51 5.98 0.98
CA ILE A 181 16.63 5.52 -0.10
C ILE A 181 16.64 4.00 -0.05
N PHE A 182 15.44 3.41 0.01
CA PHE A 182 15.24 1.96 0.07
C PHE A 182 13.95 1.55 -0.63
N GLU A 183 13.74 0.25 -0.82
CA GLU A 183 12.55 -0.28 -1.49
C GLU A 183 11.38 -0.47 -0.52
N GLU A 184 10.15 -0.29 -1.02
CA GLU A 184 8.90 -0.38 -0.25
C GLU A 184 8.75 -1.71 0.50
N CYS A 185 9.26 -2.82 -0.04
CA CYS A 185 9.20 -4.13 0.62
C CYS A 185 9.88 -4.18 2.00
N HIS A 186 10.78 -3.24 2.29
CA HIS A 186 11.46 -3.15 3.59
C HIS A 186 10.75 -2.20 4.56
N TYR A 187 9.77 -1.42 4.10
CA TYR A 187 9.11 -0.39 4.90
C TYR A 187 8.40 -0.96 6.12
N ASP A 188 7.65 -2.05 5.94
CA ASP A 188 6.88 -2.67 7.02
C ASP A 188 7.76 -3.15 8.16
N HIS A 189 8.97 -3.64 7.88
CA HIS A 189 9.95 -4.01 8.91
C HIS A 189 10.30 -2.83 9.82
N PHE A 190 10.55 -1.64 9.27
CA PHE A 190 10.83 -0.44 10.07
C PHE A 190 9.63 0.00 10.90
N VAL A 191 8.42 -0.17 10.38
CA VAL A 191 7.17 0.13 11.11
C VAL A 191 6.95 -0.84 12.27
N GLU A 192 7.14 -2.14 12.06
CA GLU A 192 7.01 -3.18 13.08
C GLU A 192 7.99 -2.94 14.24
N GLU A 193 9.23 -2.58 13.94
CA GLU A 193 10.24 -2.19 14.91
C GLU A 193 10.03 -0.79 15.49
N LYS A 194 9.00 -0.05 15.04
CA LYS A 194 8.70 1.33 15.47
C LYS A 194 9.89 2.28 15.34
N PHE A 195 10.69 2.08 14.30
CA PHE A 195 11.92 2.83 14.06
C PHE A 195 12.88 2.76 15.24
N SER A 196 13.31 1.56 15.58
CA SER A 196 14.21 1.23 16.72
C SER A 196 15.48 2.07 16.76
N ILE A 197 15.92 2.61 15.64
CA ILE A 197 17.06 3.52 15.54
C ILE A 197 16.93 4.76 16.43
N LEU A 198 15.69 5.24 16.65
CA LEU A 198 15.46 6.39 17.55
C LEU A 198 15.94 6.10 18.97
N ASP A 199 15.60 4.91 19.49
CA ASP A 199 16.04 4.48 20.81
C ASP A 199 17.55 4.19 20.81
N ALA A 200 18.07 3.56 19.77
CA ALA A 200 19.49 3.25 19.63
C ALA A 200 20.37 4.52 19.63
N ILE A 201 19.93 5.60 19.00
CA ILE A 201 20.67 6.88 19.03
C ILE A 201 20.63 7.52 20.41
N ARG A 202 19.49 7.48 21.12
CA ARG A 202 19.37 8.00 22.49
C ARG A 202 20.30 7.31 23.52
N GLU A 203 20.68 6.06 23.26
CA GLU A 203 21.61 5.32 24.14
C GLU A 203 23.03 5.85 24.11
N ILE A 204 23.41 6.64 23.10
CA ILE A 204 24.73 7.28 23.02
C ILE A 204 24.80 8.39 24.07
N LYS A 205 25.67 8.24 25.07
CA LYS A 205 25.83 9.21 26.14
C LYS A 205 27.08 10.06 25.92
N VAL A 206 26.87 11.38 25.95
CA VAL A 206 27.98 12.36 25.84
C VAL A 206 27.83 13.37 26.97
N GLY A 207 28.50 13.15 28.08
CA GLY A 207 28.28 13.93 29.30
C GLY A 207 26.82 13.83 29.73
N ASP A 208 26.17 14.99 29.88
CA ASP A 208 24.77 15.10 30.26
C ASP A 208 23.81 15.22 29.00
N VAL A 209 24.35 15.19 27.78
CA VAL A 209 23.59 15.33 26.54
C VAL A 209 23.44 13.97 25.86
N CYS A 210 22.23 13.61 25.53
CA CYS A 210 21.92 12.46 24.66
C CYS A 210 21.52 12.96 23.27
N PRO A 211 22.10 12.41 22.19
CA PRO A 211 21.64 12.73 20.85
C PRO A 211 20.21 12.24 20.62
N THR A 212 19.43 12.99 19.86
CA THR A 212 18.11 12.59 19.36
C THR A 212 18.07 12.64 17.85
N LEU A 213 17.20 11.86 17.26
CA LEU A 213 17.07 11.71 15.81
C LEU A 213 15.63 12.00 15.39
N SER A 214 15.47 12.83 14.37
CA SER A 214 14.20 12.99 13.66
C SER A 214 14.27 12.39 12.28
N ILE A 215 13.21 11.68 11.86
CA ILE A 215 13.13 11.02 10.57
C ILE A 215 11.89 11.52 9.86
N GLY A 216 12.05 12.05 8.64
CA GLY A 216 10.96 12.37 7.74
C GLY A 216 10.96 11.42 6.55
N ILE A 217 9.84 10.72 6.31
CA ILE A 217 9.71 9.72 5.27
C ILE A 217 8.62 10.14 4.28
N GLY A 218 8.95 10.05 2.99
CA GLY A 218 8.03 10.18 1.87
C GLY A 218 7.88 8.86 1.13
N LYS A 219 6.66 8.42 0.90
CA LYS A 219 6.31 7.22 0.15
C LYS A 219 5.10 7.47 -0.75
N ASP A 220 4.77 6.51 -1.59
CA ASP A 220 3.56 6.51 -2.44
C ASP A 220 3.45 7.68 -3.42
N ALA A 221 4.57 8.23 -3.89
CA ALA A 221 4.60 9.25 -4.93
C ALA A 221 5.15 8.69 -6.25
N ASP A 222 4.75 9.31 -7.35
CA ASP A 222 5.12 8.84 -8.69
C ASP A 222 6.48 9.42 -9.16
N ALA A 223 6.97 10.46 -8.49
CA ALA A 223 8.23 11.12 -8.82
C ALA A 223 9.18 11.23 -7.63
N MET A 224 10.49 11.03 -7.85
CA MET A 224 11.52 11.18 -6.81
C MET A 224 11.52 12.57 -6.17
N ALA A 225 11.26 13.63 -6.95
CA ALA A 225 11.18 14.99 -6.43
C ALA A 225 10.00 15.18 -5.45
N GLU A 226 8.91 14.45 -5.66
CA GLU A 226 7.76 14.46 -4.77
C GLU A 226 8.04 13.64 -3.51
N LEU A 227 8.66 12.47 -3.61
CA LEU A 227 9.14 11.70 -2.47
C LEU A 227 10.03 12.56 -1.56
N TYR A 228 10.99 13.29 -2.15
CA TYR A 228 11.86 14.18 -1.41
C TYR A 228 11.10 15.32 -0.72
N ARG A 229 10.15 15.96 -1.40
CA ARG A 229 9.29 16.98 -0.79
C ARG A 229 8.47 16.42 0.37
N ASN A 230 7.89 15.23 0.20
CA ASN A 230 7.12 14.54 1.23
C ASN A 230 7.99 14.19 2.44
N ALA A 231 9.19 13.67 2.22
CA ALA A 231 10.14 13.36 3.29
C ALA A 231 10.57 14.62 4.04
N ARG A 232 10.87 15.71 3.32
CA ARG A 232 11.22 16.99 3.92
C ARG A 232 10.09 17.56 4.77
N LEU A 233 8.86 17.56 4.25
CA LEU A 233 7.69 18.02 5.00
C LEU A 233 7.45 17.16 6.25
N SER A 234 7.64 15.84 6.14
CA SER A 234 7.56 14.92 7.28
C SER A 234 8.61 15.22 8.34
N LEU A 235 9.85 15.53 7.93
CA LEU A 235 10.91 15.94 8.86
C LEU A 235 10.56 17.26 9.55
N GLU A 236 10.11 18.26 8.80
CA GLU A 236 9.66 19.55 9.37
C GLU A 236 8.52 19.34 10.37
N MET A 237 7.60 18.39 10.08
CA MET A 237 6.54 18.00 10.99
C MET A 237 7.09 17.35 12.27
N ALA A 238 8.05 16.44 12.15
CA ALA A 238 8.72 15.82 13.30
C ALA A 238 9.38 16.87 14.21
N LEU A 239 10.15 17.79 13.62
CA LEU A 239 10.83 18.87 14.33
C LEU A 239 9.83 19.83 14.98
N SER A 240 8.72 20.14 14.31
CA SER A 240 7.69 21.03 14.86
C SER A 240 7.03 20.47 16.12
N ARG A 241 7.01 19.14 16.28
CA ARG A 241 6.45 18.44 17.44
C ARG A 241 7.49 18.19 18.56
N GLY A 242 8.69 18.69 18.38
CA GLY A 242 9.76 18.58 19.38
C GLY A 242 10.90 17.65 19.01
N GLY A 243 10.87 17.09 17.81
CA GLY A 243 11.89 16.14 17.33
C GLY A 243 11.76 14.74 17.94
N ASP A 244 12.82 13.94 17.79
CA ASP A 244 12.97 12.62 18.41
C ASP A 244 11.86 11.64 18.02
N GLN A 245 11.45 11.65 16.74
CA GLN A 245 10.38 10.84 16.19
C GLN A 245 10.55 10.62 14.69
N ALA A 246 9.89 9.59 14.17
CA ALA A 246 9.72 9.38 12.75
C ALA A 246 8.31 9.80 12.33
N VAL A 247 8.22 10.52 11.21
CA VAL A 247 6.97 10.93 10.58
C VAL A 247 6.98 10.44 9.14
N VAL A 248 5.91 9.79 8.74
CA VAL A 248 5.75 9.23 7.40
C VAL A 248 4.60 9.94 6.70
N ARG A 249 4.82 10.40 5.49
CA ARG A 249 3.76 10.89 4.61
C ARG A 249 3.51 9.87 3.50
N GLY A 250 2.31 9.29 3.51
CA GLY A 250 1.73 8.55 2.40
C GLY A 250 0.94 9.46 1.45
N LYS A 251 0.03 8.87 0.66
CA LYS A 251 -0.82 9.65 -0.26
C LYS A 251 -1.77 10.63 0.43
N VAL A 252 -2.31 10.27 1.59
CA VAL A 252 -3.47 10.96 2.19
C VAL A 252 -3.17 11.48 3.59
N ASP A 253 -2.30 10.81 4.36
CA ASP A 253 -2.14 11.07 5.80
C ASP A 253 -0.68 11.10 6.25
N PHE A 254 -0.49 11.61 7.46
CA PHE A 254 0.76 11.52 8.19
C PHE A 254 0.65 10.48 9.30
N GLN A 255 1.65 9.61 9.39
CA GLN A 255 1.79 8.64 10.48
C GLN A 255 2.98 9.03 11.36
N PHE A 256 2.85 8.82 12.66
CA PHE A 256 3.82 9.27 13.66
C PHE A 256 4.30 8.10 14.50
N TYR A 257 5.62 7.99 14.66
CA TYR A 257 6.28 6.93 15.42
C TYR A 257 7.32 7.52 16.38
N GLY A 258 7.38 7.06 17.63
CA GLY A 258 8.26 7.59 18.65
C GLY A 258 7.65 8.80 19.38
N GLY A 259 8.50 9.78 19.74
CA GLY A 259 8.04 11.01 20.42
C GLY A 259 7.98 10.88 21.94
N ARG A 260 9.07 10.46 22.57
CA ARG A 260 9.20 10.37 24.05
C ARG A 260 9.77 11.62 24.71
N SER A 261 10.37 12.54 23.94
CA SER A 261 11.02 13.70 24.54
C SER A 261 9.99 14.70 25.06
N LYS A 262 9.99 14.90 26.37
CA LYS A 262 9.33 16.03 27.03
C LYS A 262 10.20 17.28 26.85
N SER A 263 10.45 17.71 25.61
CA SER A 263 11.12 18.98 25.39
C SER A 263 10.15 20.12 25.69
N THR A 264 10.60 21.05 26.53
CA THR A 264 9.90 22.30 26.83
C THR A 264 9.54 23.01 25.54
N GLU A 265 8.25 23.21 25.29
CA GLU A 265 7.71 23.85 24.09
C GLU A 265 8.29 25.25 23.89
N LYS A 266 9.35 25.37 23.11
CA LYS A 266 9.70 26.64 22.51
C LYS A 266 8.71 26.93 21.39
N ARG A 267 7.65 27.66 21.67
CA ARG A 267 6.73 28.20 20.66
C ARG A 267 7.48 29.16 19.75
N THR A 268 7.98 28.65 18.63
CA THR A 268 8.63 29.50 17.63
C THR A 268 7.66 29.78 16.46
N LYS A 269 7.75 31.00 15.88
CA LYS A 269 6.99 31.39 14.68
C LYS A 269 7.21 30.40 13.49
N VAL A 270 8.32 29.69 13.49
CA VAL A 270 8.67 28.66 12.51
C VAL A 270 7.72 27.47 12.64
N LYS A 271 7.46 26.98 13.87
CA LYS A 271 6.55 25.86 14.14
C LYS A 271 5.14 26.14 13.57
N SER A 272 4.61 27.33 13.82
CA SER A 272 3.27 27.72 13.33
C SER A 272 3.22 27.77 11.81
N ARG A 273 4.29 28.21 11.13
CA ARG A 273 4.35 28.27 9.65
C ARG A 273 4.41 26.89 9.03
N VAL A 274 5.21 25.97 9.59
CA VAL A 274 5.34 24.60 9.11
C VAL A 274 3.99 23.86 9.23
N MET A 275 3.33 23.99 10.40
CA MET A 275 2.01 23.41 10.61
C MET A 275 0.97 23.98 9.64
N ALA A 276 0.98 25.29 9.39
CA ALA A 276 0.09 25.94 8.45
C ALA A 276 0.35 25.50 7.00
N SER A 277 1.61 25.33 6.61
CA SER A 277 1.97 24.82 5.27
C SER A 277 1.50 23.39 5.05
N ALA A 278 1.74 22.50 6.02
CA ALA A 278 1.29 21.11 5.97
C ALA A 278 -0.24 21.00 5.91
N LEU A 279 -0.94 21.81 6.73
CA LEU A 279 -2.40 21.84 6.74
C LEU A 279 -2.95 22.34 5.39
N ASN A 280 -2.35 23.37 4.82
CA ASN A 280 -2.75 23.91 3.52
C ASN A 280 -2.58 22.90 2.38
N GLU A 281 -1.52 22.10 2.41
CA GLU A 281 -1.27 21.04 1.42
C GLU A 281 -2.29 19.89 1.57
N LEU A 282 -2.58 19.46 2.79
CA LEU A 282 -3.62 18.46 3.05
C LEU A 282 -5.01 18.93 2.62
N MET A 283 -5.34 20.20 2.86
CA MET A 283 -6.61 20.79 2.43
C MET A 283 -6.72 20.90 0.91
N ALA A 284 -5.62 21.15 0.21
CA ALA A 284 -5.60 21.24 -1.25
C ALA A 284 -5.86 19.90 -1.94
N ASP A 285 -5.41 18.80 -1.33
CA ASP A 285 -5.55 17.45 -1.87
C ASP A 285 -6.85 16.75 -1.42
N ALA A 286 -7.56 17.31 -0.42
CA ALA A 286 -8.77 16.70 0.12
C ALA A 286 -9.99 16.94 -0.77
N SER A 287 -10.78 15.91 -1.03
CA SER A 287 -12.07 16.01 -1.72
C SER A 287 -13.16 16.59 -0.82
N GLU A 288 -13.06 16.38 0.50
CA GLU A 288 -13.99 16.87 1.53
C GLU A 288 -13.21 17.18 2.80
N ILE A 289 -13.62 18.27 3.48
CA ILE A 289 -13.00 18.70 4.73
C ILE A 289 -14.08 18.83 5.79
N TYR A 290 -13.96 18.05 6.87
CA TYR A 290 -14.84 18.13 8.03
C TYR A 290 -14.14 18.91 9.15
N ILE A 291 -14.75 20.01 9.61
CA ILE A 291 -14.27 20.82 10.73
C ILE A 291 -15.21 20.61 11.90
N MET A 292 -14.69 20.12 13.03
CA MET A 292 -15.48 19.82 14.23
C MET A 292 -14.75 20.32 15.47
N GLY A 293 -15.48 20.97 16.37
CA GLY A 293 -15.00 21.31 17.70
C GLY A 293 -15.30 20.20 18.72
N HIS A 294 -14.95 20.47 19.97
CA HIS A 294 -15.30 19.57 21.08
C HIS A 294 -16.79 19.69 21.45
N SER A 295 -17.35 18.67 22.11
CA SER A 295 -18.79 18.54 22.41
C SER A 295 -19.39 19.67 23.24
N PHE A 296 -18.57 20.43 23.97
CA PHE A 296 -18.97 21.63 24.74
C PHE A 296 -18.21 22.83 24.17
N ALA A 297 -18.55 23.21 22.93
CA ALA A 297 -17.85 24.28 22.22
C ALA A 297 -17.92 25.61 23.00
N ASP A 298 -16.75 26.17 23.29
CA ASP A 298 -16.58 27.53 23.82
C ASP A 298 -16.31 28.53 22.68
N MET A 299 -16.17 29.80 23.01
CA MET A 299 -15.93 30.87 22.03
C MET A 299 -14.60 30.68 21.28
N ASP A 300 -13.60 30.04 21.89
CA ASP A 300 -12.32 29.80 21.29
C ASP A 300 -12.44 28.67 20.23
N ALA A 301 -13.22 27.61 20.54
CA ALA A 301 -13.51 26.52 19.60
C ALA A 301 -14.28 27.05 18.38
N VAL A 302 -15.33 27.83 18.58
CA VAL A 302 -16.11 28.45 17.48
C VAL A 302 -15.25 29.39 16.63
N GLY A 303 -14.39 30.20 17.27
CA GLY A 303 -13.46 31.07 16.57
C GLY A 303 -12.43 30.30 15.71
N ALA A 304 -11.90 29.18 16.25
CA ALA A 304 -10.97 28.33 15.52
C ALA A 304 -11.64 27.64 14.32
N GLU A 305 -12.85 27.10 14.49
CA GLU A 305 -13.65 26.49 13.41
C GLU A 305 -13.94 27.49 12.30
N ALA A 306 -14.39 28.69 12.63
CA ALA A 306 -14.65 29.77 11.66
C ALA A 306 -13.37 30.16 10.89
N GLY A 307 -12.23 30.24 11.58
CA GLY A 307 -10.93 30.54 10.98
C GLY A 307 -10.50 29.44 9.99
N LEU A 308 -10.59 28.16 10.38
CA LEU A 308 -10.28 27.02 9.52
C LEU A 308 -11.23 26.95 8.31
N TYR A 309 -12.52 27.18 8.52
CA TYR A 309 -13.49 27.24 7.43
C TYR A 309 -13.14 28.28 6.37
N CYS A 310 -12.73 29.48 6.81
CA CYS A 310 -12.32 30.58 5.90
C CYS A 310 -11.08 30.18 5.06
N ILE A 311 -10.15 29.40 5.64
CA ILE A 311 -8.95 28.93 4.95
C ILE A 311 -9.31 27.80 3.97
N ALA A 312 -10.12 26.83 4.40
CA ALA A 312 -10.51 25.67 3.59
C ALA A 312 -11.37 26.04 2.36
N ARG A 313 -12.07 27.20 2.41
CA ARG A 313 -12.95 27.66 1.32
C ARG A 313 -12.20 28.37 0.18
N LYS A 314 -10.93 28.74 0.36
CA LYS A 314 -10.09 29.37 -0.68
C LYS A 314 -9.52 28.37 -1.65
#